data_3f72a2ca279c55c3349639a92341787c
#
_entry.id   3f72a2ca279c55c3349639a92341787c
#
_cell.length_a   1.000
_cell.length_b   1.000
_cell.length_c   1.000
_cell.angle_alpha   90.00
_cell.angle_beta   90.00
_cell.angle_gamma   90.00
#
_symmetry.space_group_name_H-M   'P 1'
#
loop_
_entity.id
_entity.type
_entity.pdbx_description
1 polymer ?
#
loop_
_entity_poly.entity_id
_entity_poly.type
_entity_poly.pdbx_seq_one_letter_code
_entity_poly.pdbx_strand_id
1 'polypeptide(L)'
;MTDSTSLELPPLYESLTWLTPLSEERAAHLVAFLSDPAPAEVLDMGCGWGELLLRVLGSAPQARGRGVDIASASIDRARQQALTRGLLDRVTFESVPGLEAEDRSADAVICIGASQIWGPPVEDAQPLDYAAALRALRELVFPGGRLIYGEAIWSATPHPAATAPLAGRDDEYLTQDALREQIRAAGFEVVDDDQATVQEWDVFEAGYRGRFTRWLEAHDDHHPAAEHVRQRYEAQRAAYEEGYRGVLGMAYFCLRAVGARAADPARQM
;
A
#
# COMPACT_ATOMS: atom_id res chain seq x y z
N MET A 1 -26.11 -32.18 -6.30
CA MET A 1 -24.69 -31.97 -6.62
C MET A 1 -24.63 -30.61 -7.33
N THR A 2 -24.46 -29.56 -6.58
CA THR A 2 -24.25 -28.21 -7.11
C THR A 2 -22.80 -28.11 -7.53
N ASP A 3 -22.60 -28.06 -8.84
CA ASP A 3 -21.32 -27.81 -9.46
C ASP A 3 -20.85 -26.43 -8.99
N SER A 4 -19.88 -26.42 -8.08
CA SER A 4 -19.22 -25.22 -7.60
C SER A 4 -18.23 -24.77 -8.67
N THR A 5 -18.75 -24.30 -9.80
CA THR A 5 -17.95 -23.58 -10.78
C THR A 5 -17.42 -22.35 -10.05
N SER A 6 -16.16 -22.36 -9.70
CA SER A 6 -15.51 -21.20 -9.07
C SER A 6 -15.69 -20.01 -10.00
N LEU A 7 -16.39 -18.98 -9.53
CA LEU A 7 -16.61 -17.76 -10.28
C LEU A 7 -15.26 -17.07 -10.53
N GLU A 8 -14.73 -17.20 -11.75
CA GLU A 8 -13.49 -16.52 -12.14
C GLU A 8 -13.80 -15.05 -12.47
N LEU A 9 -13.63 -14.20 -11.49
CA LEU A 9 -13.66 -12.75 -11.69
C LEU A 9 -12.30 -12.26 -12.24
N PRO A 10 -12.28 -11.16 -13.05
CA PRO A 10 -11.05 -10.48 -13.40
C PRO A 10 -10.21 -10.17 -12.16
N PRO A 11 -8.87 -10.07 -12.30
CA PRO A 11 -7.99 -9.75 -11.18
C PRO A 11 -8.43 -8.49 -10.45
N LEU A 12 -8.27 -8.52 -9.13
CA LEU A 12 -8.56 -7.38 -8.27
C LEU A 12 -7.64 -6.22 -8.66
N TYR A 13 -8.17 -5.01 -8.70
CA TYR A 13 -7.42 -3.78 -9.01
C TYR A 13 -6.74 -3.72 -10.40
N GLU A 14 -7.04 -4.63 -11.32
CA GLU A 14 -6.39 -4.69 -12.64
C GLU A 14 -6.42 -3.37 -13.41
N SER A 15 -7.53 -2.61 -13.29
CA SER A 15 -7.73 -1.32 -13.95
C SER A 15 -7.11 -0.13 -13.22
N LEU A 16 -6.55 -0.32 -12.03
CA LEU A 16 -5.97 0.75 -11.24
C LEU A 16 -4.46 0.88 -11.47
N THR A 17 -3.97 2.11 -11.40
CA THR A 17 -2.54 2.41 -11.30
C THR A 17 -2.03 2.11 -9.90
N TRP A 18 -2.81 2.46 -8.88
CA TRP A 18 -2.46 2.36 -7.47
C TRP A 18 -3.30 1.31 -6.76
N LEU A 19 -2.67 0.55 -5.86
CA LEU A 19 -3.35 -0.41 -4.97
C LEU A 19 -3.90 0.25 -3.69
N THR A 20 -4.06 1.54 -3.71
CA THR A 20 -4.47 2.37 -2.58
C THR A 20 -5.15 3.64 -3.09
N PRO A 21 -5.98 4.34 -2.29
CA PRO A 21 -6.56 5.62 -2.66
C PRO A 21 -5.48 6.70 -2.83
N LEU A 22 -4.88 6.79 -4.00
CA LEU A 22 -3.74 7.65 -4.28
C LEU A 22 -3.92 8.34 -5.65
N SER A 23 -3.88 9.67 -5.66
CA SER A 23 -3.88 10.46 -6.88
C SER A 23 -2.49 10.58 -7.50
N GLU A 24 -2.43 10.94 -8.78
CA GLU A 24 -1.17 11.23 -9.46
C GLU A 24 -0.42 12.40 -8.82
N GLU A 25 -1.15 13.42 -8.34
CA GLU A 25 -0.58 14.58 -7.67
C GLU A 25 0.10 14.18 -6.34
N ARG A 26 -0.60 13.40 -5.49
CA ARG A 26 -0.04 12.89 -4.25
C ARG A 26 1.14 11.96 -4.51
N ALA A 27 1.03 11.06 -5.48
CA ALA A 27 2.12 10.19 -5.86
C ALA A 27 3.37 10.96 -6.30
N ALA A 28 3.20 12.04 -7.09
CA ALA A 28 4.31 12.91 -7.49
C ALA A 28 4.97 13.58 -6.28
N HIS A 29 4.19 14.02 -5.28
CA HIS A 29 4.71 14.58 -4.03
C HIS A 29 5.53 13.54 -3.24
N LEU A 30 5.02 12.32 -3.06
CA LEU A 30 5.73 11.23 -2.38
C LEU A 30 7.04 10.85 -3.10
N VAL A 31 7.01 10.78 -4.44
CA VAL A 31 8.21 10.54 -5.25
C VAL A 31 9.23 11.65 -5.07
N ALA A 32 8.81 12.92 -5.11
CA ALA A 32 9.71 14.06 -4.91
C ALA A 32 10.37 14.01 -3.53
N PHE A 33 9.60 13.70 -2.49
CA PHE A 33 10.13 13.53 -1.15
C PHE A 33 11.21 12.45 -1.07
N LEU A 34 11.01 11.27 -1.66
CA LEU A 34 11.99 10.19 -1.63
C LEU A 34 13.20 10.45 -2.52
N SER A 35 13.08 11.28 -3.55
CA SER A 35 14.11 11.49 -4.57
C SER A 35 15.05 12.67 -4.30
N ASP A 36 14.75 13.53 -3.33
CA ASP A 36 15.57 14.71 -2.97
C ASP A 36 15.90 14.77 -1.46
N PRO A 37 17.16 14.49 -1.05
CA PRO A 37 18.32 14.10 -1.85
C PRO A 37 18.15 12.69 -2.47
N ALA A 38 18.76 12.50 -3.63
CA ALA A 38 18.66 11.24 -4.36
C ALA A 38 19.20 10.07 -3.51
N PRO A 39 18.40 9.01 -3.28
CA PRO A 39 18.84 7.82 -2.56
C PRO A 39 19.78 6.97 -3.42
N ALA A 40 20.61 6.14 -2.77
CA ALA A 40 21.33 5.10 -3.49
C ALA A 40 20.52 3.79 -3.54
N GLU A 41 19.92 3.43 -2.40
CA GLU A 41 19.11 2.21 -2.26
C GLU A 41 17.69 2.57 -1.81
N VAL A 42 16.70 2.00 -2.50
CA VAL A 42 15.27 2.15 -2.20
C VAL A 42 14.66 0.77 -1.95
N LEU A 43 13.97 0.60 -0.83
CA LEU A 43 13.27 -0.63 -0.47
C LEU A 43 11.76 -0.36 -0.45
N ASP A 44 10.96 -1.24 -1.03
CA ASP A 44 9.49 -1.16 -1.03
C ASP A 44 8.92 -2.45 -0.44
N MET A 45 8.35 -2.35 0.77
CA MET A 45 7.79 -3.45 1.55
C MET A 45 6.27 -3.53 1.33
N GLY A 46 5.82 -4.66 0.79
CA GLY A 46 4.44 -4.80 0.30
C GLY A 46 4.24 -4.02 -1.00
N CYS A 47 5.19 -4.12 -1.93
CA CYS A 47 5.30 -3.26 -3.10
C CYS A 47 4.16 -3.42 -4.12
N GLY A 48 3.33 -4.45 -4.02
CA GLY A 48 2.37 -4.80 -5.05
C GLY A 48 3.06 -4.93 -6.42
N TRP A 49 2.60 -4.19 -7.41
CA TRP A 49 3.29 -4.14 -8.73
C TRP A 49 4.33 -3.04 -8.88
N GLY A 50 4.81 -2.48 -7.76
CA GLY A 50 6.01 -1.63 -7.70
C GLY A 50 5.88 -0.25 -8.34
N GLU A 51 4.68 0.27 -8.56
CA GLU A 51 4.48 1.52 -9.32
C GLU A 51 5.20 2.70 -8.68
N LEU A 52 5.10 2.88 -7.35
CA LEU A 52 5.75 3.99 -6.66
C LEU A 52 7.27 3.83 -6.68
N LEU A 53 7.79 2.63 -6.41
CA LEU A 53 9.22 2.32 -6.50
C LEU A 53 9.78 2.64 -7.89
N LEU A 54 9.11 2.20 -8.96
CA LEU A 54 9.55 2.45 -10.33
C LEU A 54 9.57 3.94 -10.69
N ARG A 55 8.64 4.73 -10.13
CA ARG A 55 8.65 6.20 -10.32
C ARG A 55 9.80 6.88 -9.58
N VAL A 56 10.11 6.43 -8.35
CA VAL A 56 11.28 6.91 -7.61
C VAL A 56 12.56 6.62 -8.38
N LEU A 57 12.72 5.41 -8.92
CA LEU A 57 13.88 5.05 -9.74
C LEU A 57 13.96 5.83 -11.06
N GLY A 58 12.81 6.19 -11.62
CA GLY A 58 12.74 7.10 -12.78
C GLY A 58 13.24 8.51 -12.46
N SER A 59 12.95 9.01 -11.26
CA SER A 59 13.34 10.34 -10.78
C SER A 59 14.77 10.39 -10.21
N ALA A 60 15.32 9.24 -9.80
CA ALA A 60 16.68 9.09 -9.25
C ALA A 60 17.51 8.12 -10.10
N PRO A 61 18.18 8.59 -11.19
CA PRO A 61 18.80 7.70 -12.19
C PRO A 61 19.92 6.81 -11.66
N GLN A 62 20.56 7.16 -10.55
CA GLN A 62 21.62 6.35 -9.93
C GLN A 62 21.09 5.40 -8.84
N ALA A 63 19.84 5.53 -8.44
CA ALA A 63 19.24 4.70 -7.40
C ALA A 63 19.02 3.26 -7.88
N ARG A 64 19.16 2.33 -6.95
CA ARG A 64 18.75 0.94 -7.09
C ARG A 64 17.55 0.67 -6.20
N GLY A 65 16.70 -0.25 -6.62
CA GLY A 65 15.47 -0.58 -5.91
C GLY A 65 15.31 -2.06 -5.66
N ARG A 66 14.60 -2.37 -4.57
CA ARG A 66 14.14 -3.71 -4.25
C ARG A 66 12.68 -3.62 -3.81
N GLY A 67 11.80 -4.36 -4.46
CA GLY A 67 10.39 -4.50 -4.08
C GLY A 67 10.11 -5.91 -3.60
N VAL A 68 9.37 -6.02 -2.50
CA VAL A 68 8.99 -7.30 -1.89
C VAL A 68 7.48 -7.35 -1.72
N ASP A 69 6.87 -8.44 -2.17
CA ASP A 69 5.44 -8.71 -1.96
C ASP A 69 5.20 -10.22 -1.92
N ILE A 70 4.15 -10.65 -1.23
CA ILE A 70 3.77 -12.06 -1.17
C ILE A 70 3.02 -12.51 -2.43
N ALA A 71 2.37 -11.58 -3.14
CA ALA A 71 1.54 -11.85 -4.31
C ALA A 71 2.39 -12.01 -5.58
N SER A 72 2.66 -13.25 -5.99
CA SER A 72 3.48 -13.54 -7.17
C SER A 72 2.97 -12.87 -8.45
N ALA A 73 1.64 -12.81 -8.65
CA ALA A 73 1.05 -12.13 -9.81
C ALA A 73 1.34 -10.62 -9.83
N SER A 74 1.38 -9.97 -8.67
CA SER A 74 1.78 -8.56 -8.55
C SER A 74 3.25 -8.38 -8.88
N ILE A 75 4.11 -9.27 -8.41
CA ILE A 75 5.55 -9.26 -8.70
C ILE A 75 5.83 -9.48 -10.19
N ASP A 76 5.11 -10.39 -10.84
CA ASP A 76 5.25 -10.59 -12.29
C ASP A 76 4.85 -9.34 -13.09
N ARG A 77 3.78 -8.66 -12.68
CA ARG A 77 3.39 -7.37 -13.24
C ARG A 77 4.44 -6.29 -12.98
N ALA A 78 5.04 -6.24 -11.79
CA ALA A 78 6.11 -5.30 -11.45
C ALA A 78 7.34 -5.49 -12.35
N ARG A 79 7.76 -6.74 -12.57
CA ARG A 79 8.86 -7.07 -13.48
C ARG A 79 8.58 -6.64 -14.92
N GLN A 80 7.35 -6.88 -15.38
CA GLN A 80 6.95 -6.45 -16.73
C GLN A 80 6.95 -4.92 -16.87
N GLN A 81 6.50 -4.20 -15.86
CA GLN A 81 6.56 -2.73 -15.84
C GLN A 81 8.00 -2.21 -15.80
N ALA A 82 8.88 -2.85 -15.02
CA ALA A 82 10.30 -2.51 -14.98
C ALA A 82 10.97 -2.72 -16.34
N LEU A 83 10.66 -3.83 -17.01
CA LEU A 83 11.14 -4.10 -18.38
C LEU A 83 10.70 -3.00 -19.35
N THR A 84 9.41 -2.66 -19.35
CA THR A 84 8.83 -1.64 -20.24
C THR A 84 9.46 -0.26 -20.03
N ARG A 85 9.89 0.05 -18.81
CA ARG A 85 10.52 1.33 -18.45
C ARG A 85 12.05 1.31 -18.54
N GLY A 86 12.66 0.17 -18.91
CA GLY A 86 14.13 0.03 -19.00
C GLY A 86 14.83 0.10 -17.63
N LEU A 87 14.19 -0.42 -16.59
CA LEU A 87 14.68 -0.34 -15.20
C LEU A 87 15.19 -1.69 -14.65
N LEU A 88 15.14 -2.78 -15.40
CA LEU A 88 15.50 -4.13 -14.92
C LEU A 88 16.92 -4.22 -14.33
N ASP A 89 17.87 -3.44 -14.85
CA ASP A 89 19.25 -3.46 -14.34
C ASP A 89 19.41 -2.76 -13.00
N ARG A 90 18.36 -2.04 -12.54
CA ARG A 90 18.39 -1.23 -11.34
C ARG A 90 17.34 -1.63 -10.29
N VAL A 91 16.47 -2.60 -10.58
CA VAL A 91 15.43 -3.03 -9.66
C VAL A 91 15.31 -4.54 -9.61
N THR A 92 15.10 -5.07 -8.41
CA THR A 92 14.72 -6.47 -8.19
C THR A 92 13.34 -6.54 -7.55
N PHE A 93 12.54 -7.54 -7.94
CA PHE A 93 11.25 -7.82 -7.34
C PHE A 93 11.19 -9.27 -6.87
N GLU A 94 10.84 -9.49 -5.60
CA GLU A 94 10.85 -10.78 -4.94
C GLU A 94 9.46 -11.14 -4.41
N SER A 95 8.99 -12.34 -4.77
CA SER A 95 7.74 -12.88 -4.23
C SER A 95 8.06 -13.75 -3.01
N VAL A 96 8.13 -13.10 -1.85
CA VAL A 96 8.41 -13.75 -0.56
C VAL A 96 7.61 -13.05 0.53
N PRO A 97 7.32 -13.74 1.67
CA PRO A 97 6.80 -13.05 2.85
C PRO A 97 7.78 -11.95 3.27
N GLY A 98 7.25 -10.77 3.64
CA GLY A 98 8.09 -9.61 3.98
C GLY A 98 9.07 -9.87 5.13
N LEU A 99 8.71 -10.76 6.08
CA LEU A 99 9.58 -11.19 7.17
C LEU A 99 10.77 -12.06 6.73
N GLU A 100 10.68 -12.68 5.55
CA GLU A 100 11.75 -13.50 4.97
C GLU A 100 12.68 -12.69 4.05
N ALA A 101 12.33 -11.42 3.80
CA ALA A 101 13.19 -10.53 3.06
C ALA A 101 14.49 -10.30 3.84
N GLU A 102 15.64 -10.37 3.14
CA GLU A 102 16.92 -10.08 3.78
C GLU A 102 16.93 -8.67 4.38
N ASP A 103 17.38 -8.55 5.64
CA ASP A 103 17.55 -7.27 6.34
C ASP A 103 18.63 -6.43 5.64
N ARG A 104 18.20 -5.58 4.75
CA ARG A 104 19.07 -4.59 4.09
C ARG A 104 18.51 -3.21 4.36
N SER A 105 19.20 -2.43 5.15
CA SER A 105 18.85 -1.03 5.36
C SER A 105 19.01 -0.23 4.07
N ALA A 106 18.10 0.71 3.84
CA ALA A 106 18.05 1.55 2.65
C ALA A 106 18.08 3.05 2.99
N ASP A 107 18.45 3.87 2.01
CA ASP A 107 18.39 5.34 2.12
C ASP A 107 16.94 5.84 2.12
N ALA A 108 16.09 5.12 1.37
CA ALA A 108 14.67 5.39 1.26
C ALA A 108 13.87 4.08 1.36
N VAL A 109 12.78 4.10 2.11
CA VAL A 109 11.86 2.95 2.26
C VAL A 109 10.45 3.39 1.93
N ILE A 110 9.69 2.48 1.35
CA ILE A 110 8.26 2.62 1.08
C ILE A 110 7.55 1.48 1.81
N CYS A 111 6.47 1.80 2.50
CA CYS A 111 5.54 0.83 3.07
C CYS A 111 4.15 1.45 3.08
N ILE A 112 3.26 1.00 2.19
CA ILE A 112 1.91 1.54 2.05
C ILE A 112 0.91 0.40 2.09
N GLY A 113 0.01 0.40 3.12
CA GLY A 113 -1.00 -0.63 3.30
C GLY A 113 -0.42 -2.02 3.54
N ALA A 114 0.72 -2.12 4.22
CA ALA A 114 1.46 -3.36 4.38
C ALA A 114 1.95 -3.62 5.82
N SER A 115 1.43 -2.91 6.81
CA SER A 115 1.84 -3.08 8.22
C SER A 115 1.56 -4.49 8.77
N GLN A 116 0.62 -5.22 8.18
CA GLN A 116 0.33 -6.62 8.51
C GLN A 116 1.50 -7.58 8.23
N ILE A 117 2.56 -7.15 7.56
CA ILE A 117 3.81 -7.92 7.41
C ILE A 117 4.40 -8.24 8.78
N TRP A 118 4.25 -7.33 9.74
CA TRP A 118 4.82 -7.44 11.08
C TRP A 118 3.72 -7.55 12.13
N GLY A 119 4.01 -8.30 13.17
CA GLY A 119 3.05 -8.58 14.21
C GLY A 119 2.46 -10.00 14.11
N PRO A 120 1.46 -10.32 14.94
CA PRO A 120 0.77 -11.60 14.85
C PRO A 120 -0.02 -11.68 13.53
N PRO A 121 -0.31 -12.91 13.05
CA PRO A 121 -1.20 -13.08 11.90
C PRO A 121 -2.51 -12.31 12.10
N VAL A 122 -2.95 -11.61 11.03
CA VAL A 122 -4.23 -10.88 11.08
C VAL A 122 -5.36 -11.89 11.21
N GLU A 123 -6.03 -11.85 12.34
CA GLU A 123 -7.26 -12.60 12.61
C GLU A 123 -8.40 -11.59 12.78
N ASP A 124 -9.65 -12.02 12.56
CA ASP A 124 -10.83 -11.15 12.66
C ASP A 124 -11.00 -10.44 14.03
N ALA A 125 -10.23 -10.85 15.03
CA ALA A 125 -10.32 -10.34 16.40
C ALA A 125 -9.10 -9.51 16.85
N GLN A 126 -8.18 -9.16 15.96
CA GLN A 126 -6.96 -8.44 16.36
C GLN A 126 -6.81 -7.14 15.58
N PRO A 127 -6.50 -6.02 16.27
CA PRO A 127 -6.15 -4.77 15.60
C PRO A 127 -4.79 -4.88 14.90
N LEU A 128 -4.58 -4.01 13.91
CA LEU A 128 -3.30 -3.89 13.22
C LEU A 128 -2.19 -3.44 14.20
N ASP A 129 -1.06 -4.16 14.22
CA ASP A 129 0.08 -3.82 15.10
C ASP A 129 1.01 -2.79 14.43
N TYR A 130 0.58 -1.54 14.42
CA TYR A 130 1.38 -0.42 13.92
C TYR A 130 2.74 -0.29 14.62
N ALA A 131 2.80 -0.59 15.91
CA ALA A 131 4.03 -0.46 16.68
C ALA A 131 5.07 -1.50 16.25
N ALA A 132 4.67 -2.74 15.95
CA ALA A 132 5.58 -3.75 15.39
C ALA A 132 6.08 -3.32 14.00
N ALA A 133 5.18 -2.87 13.12
CA ALA A 133 5.53 -2.40 11.79
C ALA A 133 6.52 -1.23 11.85
N LEU A 134 6.23 -0.20 12.63
CA LEU A 134 7.08 0.99 12.74
C LEU A 134 8.46 0.69 13.33
N ARG A 135 8.56 -0.23 14.32
CA ARG A 135 9.86 -0.68 14.84
C ARG A 135 10.68 -1.39 13.76
N ALA A 136 10.07 -2.31 13.03
CA ALA A 136 10.75 -3.03 11.96
C ALA A 136 11.19 -2.08 10.83
N LEU A 137 10.30 -1.19 10.40
CA LEU A 137 10.63 -0.17 9.40
C LEU A 137 11.77 0.74 9.86
N ARG A 138 11.86 1.05 11.17
CA ARG A 138 12.96 1.87 11.69
C ARG A 138 14.31 1.18 11.54
N GLU A 139 14.37 -0.13 11.63
CA GLU A 139 15.60 -0.93 11.42
C GLU A 139 16.00 -0.99 9.94
N LEU A 140 15.02 -0.95 9.03
CA LEU A 140 15.23 -0.98 7.58
C LEU A 140 15.68 0.37 6.99
N VAL A 141 15.47 1.47 7.71
CA VAL A 141 15.85 2.81 7.24
C VAL A 141 17.17 3.23 7.89
N PHE A 142 18.16 3.62 7.09
CA PHE A 142 19.39 4.22 7.65
C PHE A 142 19.08 5.47 8.50
N PRO A 143 19.85 5.75 9.55
CA PRO A 143 19.74 7.01 10.27
C PRO A 143 19.82 8.21 9.30
N GLY A 144 18.87 9.14 9.40
CA GLY A 144 18.70 10.25 8.47
C GLY A 144 18.04 9.89 7.12
N GLY A 145 17.78 8.60 6.86
CA GLY A 145 17.06 8.13 5.68
C GLY A 145 15.58 8.46 5.73
N ARG A 146 14.87 8.21 4.64
CA ARG A 146 13.47 8.59 4.44
C ARG A 146 12.56 7.38 4.36
N LEU A 147 11.34 7.55 4.84
CA LEU A 147 10.29 6.55 4.76
C LEU A 147 8.99 7.22 4.29
N ILE A 148 8.35 6.66 3.27
CA ILE A 148 6.92 6.85 3.06
C ILE A 148 6.21 5.73 3.79
N TYR A 149 5.41 6.10 4.77
CA TYR A 149 4.53 5.20 5.49
C TYR A 149 3.08 5.57 5.19
N GLY A 150 2.31 4.64 4.65
CA GLY A 150 0.91 4.83 4.37
C GLY A 150 0.09 3.73 5.01
N GLU A 151 -0.98 4.10 5.74
CA GLU A 151 -1.83 3.09 6.37
C GLU A 151 -3.26 3.59 6.53
N ALA A 152 -4.19 2.62 6.62
CA ALA A 152 -5.58 2.89 6.91
C ALA A 152 -5.74 3.53 8.29
N ILE A 153 -6.68 4.46 8.39
CA ILE A 153 -7.00 5.20 9.63
C ILE A 153 -8.50 5.40 9.76
N TRP A 154 -8.96 5.70 10.95
CA TRP A 154 -10.28 6.33 11.15
C TRP A 154 -10.16 7.84 10.94
N SER A 155 -10.71 8.33 9.81
CA SER A 155 -10.80 9.78 9.52
C SER A 155 -11.94 10.45 10.28
N ALA A 156 -12.95 9.67 10.67
CA ALA A 156 -14.07 10.10 11.52
C ALA A 156 -14.41 8.96 12.49
N THR A 157 -15.19 9.28 13.52
CA THR A 157 -15.67 8.28 14.48
C THR A 157 -16.44 7.18 13.74
N PRO A 158 -15.99 5.92 13.81
CA PRO A 158 -16.66 4.83 13.12
C PRO A 158 -18.06 4.56 13.69
N HIS A 159 -18.99 4.23 12.82
CA HIS A 159 -20.35 3.84 13.15
C HIS A 159 -20.62 2.41 12.67
N PRO A 160 -21.72 1.75 13.10
CA PRO A 160 -21.95 0.32 12.83
C PRO A 160 -21.86 -0.08 11.34
N ALA A 161 -22.33 0.77 10.42
CA ALA A 161 -22.23 0.46 8.99
C ALA A 161 -20.79 0.57 8.47
N ALA A 162 -19.96 1.47 9.02
CA ALA A 162 -18.56 1.59 8.66
C ALA A 162 -17.71 0.42 9.18
N THR A 163 -18.05 -0.12 10.34
CA THR A 163 -17.33 -1.26 10.96
C THR A 163 -17.85 -2.62 10.52
N ALA A 164 -18.99 -2.69 9.83
CA ALA A 164 -19.56 -3.96 9.37
C ALA A 164 -18.59 -4.85 8.55
N PRO A 165 -17.76 -4.31 7.64
CA PRO A 165 -16.74 -5.10 6.95
C PRO A 165 -15.64 -5.65 7.87
N LEU A 166 -15.51 -5.10 9.08
CA LEU A 166 -14.52 -5.46 10.10
C LEU A 166 -15.15 -6.24 11.26
N ALA A 167 -16.21 -6.97 11.00
CA ALA A 167 -16.97 -7.72 12.02
C ALA A 167 -17.47 -6.83 13.18
N GLY A 168 -17.74 -5.54 12.93
CA GLY A 168 -18.24 -4.57 13.91
C GLY A 168 -17.15 -3.93 14.78
N ARG A 169 -15.87 -4.15 14.47
CA ARG A 169 -14.75 -3.63 15.30
C ARG A 169 -14.42 -2.19 14.93
N ASP A 170 -14.30 -1.35 15.94
CA ASP A 170 -13.85 0.04 15.84
C ASP A 170 -12.40 0.27 16.27
N ASP A 171 -11.74 -0.77 16.80
CA ASP A 171 -10.36 -0.74 17.26
C ASP A 171 -9.31 -1.15 16.20
N GLU A 172 -9.75 -1.52 14.98
CA GLU A 172 -8.85 -1.97 13.90
C GLU A 172 -7.84 -0.90 13.49
N TYR A 173 -8.29 0.34 13.38
CA TYR A 173 -7.45 1.44 12.92
C TYR A 173 -7.34 2.55 13.96
N LEU A 174 -6.19 3.22 13.96
CA LEU A 174 -5.95 4.43 14.73
C LEU A 174 -6.50 5.66 14.00
N THR A 175 -6.66 6.76 14.74
CA THR A 175 -6.77 8.08 14.10
C THR A 175 -5.40 8.55 13.57
N GLN A 176 -5.39 9.49 12.64
CA GLN A 176 -4.13 10.04 12.10
C GLN A 176 -3.24 10.63 13.22
N ASP A 177 -3.82 11.30 14.20
CA ASP A 177 -3.08 11.88 15.33
C ASP A 177 -2.44 10.79 16.21
N ALA A 178 -3.19 9.73 16.54
CA ALA A 178 -2.66 8.62 17.32
C ALA A 178 -1.55 7.88 16.57
N LEU A 179 -1.71 7.70 15.25
CA LEU A 179 -0.67 7.10 14.42
C LEU A 179 0.58 7.98 14.34
N ARG A 180 0.43 9.30 14.23
CA ARG A 180 1.54 10.26 14.28
C ARG A 180 2.34 10.18 15.58
N GLU A 181 1.67 9.97 16.71
CA GLU A 181 2.33 9.76 18.00
C GLU A 181 3.14 8.46 18.03
N GLN A 182 2.62 7.37 17.51
CA GLN A 182 3.36 6.10 17.41
C GLN A 182 4.55 6.20 16.47
N ILE A 183 4.42 6.90 15.36
CA ILE A 183 5.51 7.19 14.42
C ILE A 183 6.66 7.91 15.12
N ARG A 184 6.35 8.95 15.90
CA ARG A 184 7.38 9.69 16.67
C ARG A 184 8.03 8.81 17.74
N ALA A 185 7.22 8.01 18.45
CA ALA A 185 7.72 7.08 19.46
C ALA A 185 8.65 6.00 18.86
N ALA A 186 8.45 5.61 17.61
CA ALA A 186 9.30 4.68 16.88
C ALA A 186 10.63 5.30 16.37
N GLY A 187 10.89 6.59 16.61
CA GLY A 187 12.12 7.26 16.24
C GLY A 187 12.12 7.86 14.84
N PHE A 188 10.96 8.32 14.38
CA PHE A 188 10.81 9.08 13.14
C PHE A 188 10.40 10.53 13.42
N GLU A 189 10.93 11.44 12.64
CA GLU A 189 10.42 12.79 12.46
C GLU A 189 9.34 12.77 11.37
N VAL A 190 8.17 13.33 11.65
CA VAL A 190 7.16 13.58 10.64
C VAL A 190 7.49 14.88 9.92
N VAL A 191 7.93 14.79 8.68
CA VAL A 191 8.29 15.93 7.83
C VAL A 191 7.03 16.52 7.20
N ASP A 192 6.14 15.65 6.74
CA ASP A 192 4.85 16.00 6.18
C ASP A 192 3.89 14.84 6.35
N ASP A 193 2.60 15.12 6.45
CA ASP A 193 1.56 14.09 6.46
C ASP A 193 0.22 14.64 5.96
N ASP A 194 -0.51 13.78 5.28
CA ASP A 194 -1.83 14.08 4.73
C ASP A 194 -2.64 12.78 4.60
N GLN A 195 -3.92 12.89 4.28
CA GLN A 195 -4.77 11.74 4.04
C GLN A 195 -5.44 11.81 2.66
N ALA A 196 -5.76 10.64 2.12
CA ALA A 196 -6.51 10.54 0.88
C ALA A 196 -7.85 11.28 0.99
N THR A 197 -8.16 12.04 -0.04
CA THR A 197 -9.46 12.71 -0.17
C THR A 197 -10.57 11.69 -0.45
N VAL A 198 -11.81 12.10 -0.19
CA VAL A 198 -12.98 11.29 -0.57
C VAL A 198 -12.99 10.99 -2.07
N GLN A 199 -12.49 11.90 -2.90
CA GLN A 199 -12.41 11.68 -4.35
C GLN A 199 -11.39 10.60 -4.73
N GLU A 200 -10.22 10.54 -4.06
CA GLU A 200 -9.24 9.45 -4.24
C GLU A 200 -9.85 8.11 -3.86
N TRP A 201 -10.61 8.07 -2.78
CA TRP A 201 -11.37 6.89 -2.35
C TRP A 201 -12.45 6.50 -3.36
N ASP A 202 -13.23 7.45 -3.90
CA ASP A 202 -14.27 7.20 -4.90
C ASP A 202 -13.66 6.53 -6.15
N VAL A 203 -12.50 7.01 -6.61
CA VAL A 203 -11.77 6.43 -7.76
C VAL A 203 -11.26 5.02 -7.45
N PHE A 204 -10.66 4.82 -6.28
CA PHE A 204 -10.14 3.53 -5.84
C PHE A 204 -11.26 2.49 -5.75
N GLU A 205 -12.37 2.81 -5.09
CA GLU A 205 -13.52 1.94 -4.93
C GLU A 205 -14.25 1.65 -6.25
N ALA A 206 -14.32 2.63 -7.14
CA ALA A 206 -14.84 2.40 -8.49
C ALA A 206 -13.97 1.40 -9.27
N GLY A 207 -12.64 1.50 -9.14
CA GLY A 207 -11.71 0.55 -9.73
C GLY A 207 -11.83 -0.86 -9.15
N TYR A 208 -12.01 -0.96 -7.83
CA TYR A 208 -12.29 -2.24 -7.15
C TYR A 208 -13.56 -2.90 -7.71
N ARG A 209 -14.65 -2.15 -7.81
CA ARG A 209 -15.92 -2.64 -8.37
C ARG A 209 -15.84 -2.93 -9.87
N GLY A 210 -14.93 -2.30 -10.59
CA GLY A 210 -14.73 -2.48 -12.03
C GLY A 210 -14.52 -3.93 -12.47
N ARG A 211 -14.02 -4.81 -11.58
CA ARG A 211 -13.93 -6.25 -11.88
C ARG A 211 -15.28 -6.92 -12.09
N PHE A 212 -16.29 -6.52 -11.34
CA PHE A 212 -17.65 -7.02 -11.48
C PHE A 212 -18.29 -6.53 -12.77
N THR A 213 -18.11 -5.23 -13.07
CA THR A 213 -18.61 -4.62 -14.32
C THR A 213 -18.02 -5.32 -15.53
N ARG A 214 -16.70 -5.51 -15.59
CA ARG A 214 -16.04 -6.21 -16.70
C ARG A 214 -16.49 -7.64 -16.85
N TRP A 215 -16.72 -8.34 -15.73
CA TRP A 215 -17.26 -9.70 -15.81
C TRP A 215 -18.67 -9.72 -16.41
N LEU A 216 -19.55 -8.79 -15.99
CA LEU A 216 -20.92 -8.68 -16.52
C LEU A 216 -20.94 -8.29 -18.01
N GLU A 217 -20.02 -7.42 -18.45
CA GLU A 217 -19.88 -7.03 -19.86
C GLU A 217 -19.37 -8.17 -20.75
N ALA A 218 -18.59 -9.09 -20.19
CA ALA A 218 -18.02 -10.22 -20.90
C ALA A 218 -18.96 -11.45 -20.98
N HIS A 219 -20.09 -11.44 -20.26
CA HIS A 219 -20.98 -12.57 -20.16
C HIS A 219 -22.42 -12.16 -20.50
N ASP A 220 -23.20 -13.11 -21.02
CA ASP A 220 -24.65 -12.93 -21.31
C ASP A 220 -25.42 -12.61 -20.01
N ASP A 221 -26.42 -11.74 -20.12
CA ASP A 221 -27.29 -11.36 -18.99
C ASP A 221 -27.99 -12.53 -18.32
N HIS A 222 -28.23 -13.61 -19.09
CA HIS A 222 -28.83 -14.87 -18.61
C HIS A 222 -27.79 -15.86 -18.05
N HIS A 223 -26.52 -15.50 -18.00
CA HIS A 223 -25.51 -16.37 -17.41
C HIS A 223 -25.86 -16.72 -15.95
N PRO A 224 -25.78 -18.00 -15.52
CA PRO A 224 -26.25 -18.44 -14.20
C PRO A 224 -25.63 -17.67 -13.02
N ALA A 225 -24.42 -17.16 -13.18
CA ALA A 225 -23.72 -16.37 -12.14
C ALA A 225 -24.00 -14.86 -12.21
N ALA A 226 -24.66 -14.34 -13.25
CA ALA A 226 -24.81 -12.89 -13.46
C ALA A 226 -25.50 -12.20 -12.28
N GLU A 227 -26.56 -12.79 -11.75
CA GLU A 227 -27.27 -12.25 -10.59
C GLU A 227 -26.37 -12.23 -9.34
N HIS A 228 -25.59 -13.27 -9.10
CA HIS A 228 -24.65 -13.31 -7.98
C HIS A 228 -23.56 -12.23 -8.10
N VAL A 229 -23.05 -11.98 -9.32
CA VAL A 229 -22.07 -10.91 -9.56
C VAL A 229 -22.68 -9.53 -9.33
N ARG A 230 -23.93 -9.28 -9.78
CA ARG A 230 -24.64 -8.03 -9.50
C ARG A 230 -24.82 -7.80 -8.00
N GLN A 231 -25.23 -8.84 -7.27
CA GLN A 231 -25.38 -8.74 -5.80
C GLN A 231 -24.05 -8.40 -5.10
N ARG A 232 -22.93 -8.98 -5.54
CA ARG A 232 -21.61 -8.64 -5.00
C ARG A 232 -21.19 -7.21 -5.34
N TYR A 233 -21.47 -6.73 -6.54
CA TYR A 233 -21.25 -5.34 -6.91
C TYR A 233 -22.04 -4.39 -6.01
N GLU A 234 -23.35 -4.63 -5.85
CA GLU A 234 -24.21 -3.78 -5.02
C GLU A 234 -23.85 -3.86 -3.54
N ALA A 235 -23.50 -5.04 -3.03
CA ALA A 235 -23.04 -5.18 -1.65
C ALA A 235 -21.75 -4.34 -1.38
N GLN A 236 -20.76 -4.38 -2.30
CA GLN A 236 -19.56 -3.58 -2.17
C GLN A 236 -19.87 -2.08 -2.29
N ARG A 237 -20.74 -1.70 -3.22
CA ARG A 237 -21.17 -0.31 -3.39
C ARG A 237 -21.84 0.22 -2.13
N ALA A 238 -22.80 -0.52 -1.57
CA ALA A 238 -23.50 -0.12 -0.36
C ALA A 238 -22.57 -0.07 0.87
N ALA A 239 -21.67 -1.06 1.02
CA ALA A 239 -20.67 -1.04 2.09
C ALA A 239 -19.81 0.22 2.05
N TYR A 240 -19.41 0.66 0.87
CA TYR A 240 -18.66 1.90 0.69
C TYR A 240 -19.55 3.13 0.89
N GLU A 241 -20.59 3.32 0.08
CA GLU A 241 -21.35 4.57 0.01
C GLU A 241 -22.16 4.86 1.28
N GLU A 242 -22.70 3.82 1.91
CA GLU A 242 -23.55 3.91 3.10
C GLU A 242 -22.79 3.59 4.40
N GLY A 243 -21.59 2.97 4.27
CA GLY A 243 -20.76 2.55 5.40
C GLY A 243 -19.53 3.43 5.57
N TYR A 244 -18.42 3.08 4.94
CA TYR A 244 -17.12 3.63 5.31
C TYR A 244 -16.66 4.84 4.47
N ARG A 245 -17.41 5.33 3.49
CA ARG A 245 -17.08 6.54 2.73
C ARG A 245 -16.96 7.75 3.64
N GLY A 246 -15.78 8.37 3.69
CA GLY A 246 -15.47 9.51 4.56
C GLY A 246 -15.29 9.17 6.03
N VAL A 247 -15.36 7.89 6.41
CA VAL A 247 -15.09 7.38 7.76
C VAL A 247 -13.77 6.66 7.81
N LEU A 248 -13.57 5.67 6.92
CA LEU A 248 -12.26 5.05 6.70
C LEU A 248 -11.41 5.99 5.85
N GLY A 249 -10.21 6.25 6.31
CA GLY A 249 -9.20 7.06 5.64
C GLY A 249 -7.98 6.23 5.25
N MET A 250 -7.11 6.86 4.46
CA MET A 250 -5.77 6.38 4.16
C MET A 250 -4.81 7.54 4.41
N ALA A 251 -3.98 7.43 5.44
CA ALA A 251 -2.99 8.45 5.74
C ALA A 251 -1.66 8.14 5.04
N TYR A 252 -0.95 9.18 4.65
CA TYR A 252 0.38 9.12 4.06
C TYR A 252 1.31 10.03 4.85
N PHE A 253 2.43 9.47 5.28
CA PHE A 253 3.44 10.17 6.07
C PHE A 253 4.77 10.18 5.34
N CYS A 254 5.35 11.37 5.19
CA CYS A 254 6.72 11.61 4.76
C CYS A 254 7.60 11.69 6.01
N LEU A 255 8.42 10.68 6.26
CA LEU A 255 9.16 10.49 7.50
C LEU A 255 10.66 10.54 7.28
N ARG A 256 11.38 11.01 8.31
CA ARG A 256 12.83 10.93 8.40
C ARG A 256 13.22 10.13 9.65
N ALA A 257 14.08 9.12 9.47
CA ALA A 257 14.62 8.37 10.60
C ALA A 257 15.53 9.27 11.47
N VAL A 258 15.24 9.36 12.78
CA VAL A 258 16.03 10.18 13.70
C VAL A 258 17.43 9.60 13.85
N GLY A 259 18.44 10.46 13.89
CA GLY A 259 19.86 10.12 13.99
C GLY A 259 20.66 10.57 12.77
N ALA A 260 21.96 10.78 12.97
CA ALA A 260 22.87 11.08 11.88
C ALA A 260 23.46 9.78 11.32
N ARG A 261 23.50 9.64 10.00
CA ARG A 261 24.25 8.58 9.34
C ARG A 261 25.75 8.77 9.67
N ALA A 262 26.40 7.72 10.16
CA ALA A 262 27.84 7.73 10.25
C ALA A 262 28.44 8.01 8.85
N ALA A 263 29.37 8.94 8.74
CA ALA A 263 30.02 9.26 7.48
C ALA A 263 30.67 7.97 6.92
N ASP A 264 30.21 7.51 5.77
CA ASP A 264 30.81 6.37 5.09
C ASP A 264 32.08 6.83 4.38
N PRO A 265 33.27 6.43 4.87
CA PRO A 265 34.53 6.84 4.27
C PRO A 265 34.73 6.35 2.82
N ALA A 266 33.96 5.35 2.38
CA ALA A 266 34.07 4.78 1.04
C ALA A 266 33.35 5.61 -0.06
N ARG A 267 32.51 6.58 0.29
CA ARG A 267 31.81 7.46 -0.67
C ARG A 267 32.53 8.79 -0.95
N GLN A 268 33.73 9.00 -0.37
CA GLN A 268 34.55 10.21 -0.59
C GLN A 268 35.74 9.99 -1.53
N MET A 269 35.82 8.86 -2.23
CA MET A 269 36.88 8.58 -3.20
C MET A 269 36.35 8.55 -4.63
#